data_b0ad1bdfeb8d24eeb97ad95bc4e3683e
#
_entry.id   b0ad1bdfeb8d24eeb97ad95bc4e3683e
#
_cell.length_a   1.000
_cell.length_b   1.000
_cell.length_c   1.000
_cell.angle_alpha   90.00
_cell.angle_beta   90.00
_cell.angle_gamma   90.00
#
_symmetry.space_group_name_H-M   'P 1'
#
loop_
_entity.id
_entity.type
_entity.pdbx_description
1 polymer ?
#
loop_
_entity_poly.entity_id
_entity_poly.type
_entity_poly.pdbx_seq_one_letter_code
_entity_poly.pdbx_strand_id
1 'polypeptide(L)'
;MQDLITTTLDSDGLLLATIDMRDRTMNVFSFDLMDALDRLMDRVESDGAVRCVVVTSGKPSGFLAGADLTMVRGFCSEARTASPERMFETCGRLGRQFVRLEASAKPWVAAVNGLALGGGLELAMACRARITTDDRRIQLGLPEIRWGLLPGAGGTQRLPRLVGFDRGIDLLLTGRSLSAAQAVEYGLFSAAVPPDRLLDEARATARALAGTAYRPEEKFAFFPQRDVPAHSHSKALAIAARFDVGPDDFARYPAYSAIIDSVLKGAGLPLAEANAVEMTQFLRLMFNPVAGRMVRTLFLGRLRAERELRPEGVTLTALRMGPISAPRQAWAQAFSKLRMDKVEDPALPADTIEMVDAQGATHRAQLRVLDEAAITAHTGDVAGVLAPAGPYGRVLEIVGPATPAARALAALGALMWVLPWPSRGHASLLQSLQGQPLAAQAATAVVWAARPGAGDPVFLDVAVCLAGLAPGWTGGPLSWLWDERAHYEPTLDSSTRASWTTLAPVLEQACA
;
A
#
# COMPACT_ATOMS: atom_id res chain seq x y z
N MET A 1 -29.69 2.52 6.09
CA MET A 1 -28.25 2.83 5.97
C MET A 1 -27.63 2.73 7.34
N GLN A 2 -26.61 1.95 7.54
CA GLN A 2 -25.91 1.88 8.82
C GLN A 2 -25.13 3.19 9.04
N ASP A 3 -25.19 3.74 10.26
CA ASP A 3 -24.42 4.93 10.60
C ASP A 3 -22.92 4.57 10.66
N LEU A 4 -22.14 5.03 9.67
CA LEU A 4 -20.69 4.82 9.60
C LEU A 4 -19.93 5.64 10.65
N ILE A 5 -20.56 6.69 11.18
CA ILE A 5 -20.05 7.51 12.27
C ILE A 5 -21.14 7.61 13.33
N THR A 6 -20.90 7.03 14.49
CA THR A 6 -21.76 7.18 15.66
C THR A 6 -21.30 8.37 16.49
N THR A 7 -22.25 9.08 17.12
CA THR A 7 -21.92 10.29 17.90
C THR A 7 -22.58 10.26 19.27
N THR A 8 -21.84 10.75 20.27
CA THR A 8 -22.36 10.99 21.62
C THR A 8 -21.98 12.39 22.04
N LEU A 9 -22.98 13.20 22.43
CA LEU A 9 -22.78 14.54 22.97
C LEU A 9 -22.92 14.50 24.48
N ASP A 10 -21.93 15.00 25.22
CA ASP A 10 -21.99 15.08 26.68
C ASP A 10 -22.57 16.42 27.16
N SER A 11 -22.77 16.54 28.47
CA SER A 11 -23.33 17.74 29.11
C SER A 11 -22.46 18.98 28.95
N ASP A 12 -21.16 18.81 28.69
CA ASP A 12 -20.18 19.87 28.56
C ASP A 12 -20.03 20.35 27.12
N GLY A 13 -20.76 19.75 26.19
CA GLY A 13 -20.75 20.08 24.76
C GLY A 13 -19.62 19.39 23.98
N LEU A 14 -19.00 18.35 24.52
CA LEU A 14 -18.05 17.52 23.76
C LEU A 14 -18.80 16.48 22.94
N LEU A 15 -18.62 16.53 21.63
CA LEU A 15 -19.13 15.54 20.69
C LEU A 15 -18.05 14.48 20.42
N LEU A 16 -18.27 13.25 20.89
CA LEU A 16 -17.46 12.11 20.51
C LEU A 16 -18.00 11.53 19.21
N ALA A 17 -17.20 11.51 18.15
CA ALA A 17 -17.50 10.92 16.86
C ALA A 17 -16.65 9.65 16.67
N THR A 18 -17.31 8.50 16.55
CA THR A 18 -16.64 7.20 16.40
C THR A 18 -16.90 6.64 15.01
N ILE A 19 -15.86 6.51 14.22
CA ILE A 19 -15.91 5.91 12.87
C ILE A 19 -15.89 4.38 13.02
N ASP A 20 -16.91 3.69 12.50
CA ASP A 20 -16.97 2.23 12.52
C ASP A 20 -17.70 1.64 11.31
N MET A 21 -16.93 1.24 10.31
CA MET A 21 -17.42 0.52 9.12
C MET A 21 -17.59 -0.97 9.45
N ARG A 22 -18.73 -1.36 10.04
CA ARG A 22 -18.94 -2.71 10.62
C ARG A 22 -18.65 -3.87 9.66
N ASP A 23 -18.89 -3.68 8.38
CA ASP A 23 -18.69 -4.72 7.35
C ASP A 23 -17.22 -4.83 6.87
N ARG A 24 -16.32 -4.05 7.48
CA ARG A 24 -14.90 -4.04 7.13
C ARG A 24 -14.02 -4.26 8.36
N THR A 25 -12.89 -4.92 8.16
CA THR A 25 -11.88 -5.11 9.22
C THR A 25 -11.17 -3.80 9.58
N MET A 26 -11.11 -2.84 8.64
CA MET A 26 -10.51 -1.52 8.79
C MET A 26 -11.45 -0.43 8.26
N ASN A 27 -11.41 0.75 8.87
CA ASN A 27 -12.04 1.92 8.29
C ASN A 27 -11.20 2.42 7.11
N VAL A 28 -11.87 2.81 6.02
CA VAL A 28 -11.27 3.42 4.82
C VAL A 28 -12.15 4.55 4.33
N PHE A 29 -11.60 5.56 3.66
CA PHE A 29 -12.41 6.58 3.00
C PHE A 29 -13.07 6.01 1.74
N SER A 30 -14.38 5.85 1.82
CA SER A 30 -15.31 5.63 0.70
C SER A 30 -16.16 6.88 0.50
N PHE A 31 -16.89 6.96 -0.61
CA PHE A 31 -17.86 8.05 -0.81
C PHE A 31 -18.88 8.13 0.32
N ASP A 32 -19.38 6.98 0.80
CA ASP A 32 -20.34 6.93 1.91
C ASP A 32 -19.76 7.49 3.22
N LEU A 33 -18.48 7.22 3.51
CA LEU A 33 -17.83 7.80 4.69
C LEU A 33 -17.60 9.30 4.52
N MET A 34 -17.27 9.76 3.31
CA MET A 34 -17.16 11.19 3.01
C MET A 34 -18.53 11.89 3.21
N ASP A 35 -19.63 11.27 2.74
CA ASP A 35 -20.99 11.78 2.96
C ASP A 35 -21.36 11.84 4.46
N ALA A 36 -20.95 10.81 5.21
CA ALA A 36 -21.16 10.80 6.66
C ALA A 36 -20.34 11.88 7.38
N LEU A 37 -19.12 12.14 6.91
CA LEU A 37 -18.27 13.22 7.45
C LEU A 37 -18.84 14.60 7.14
N ASP A 38 -19.39 14.84 5.93
CA ASP A 38 -20.07 16.08 5.59
C ASP A 38 -21.25 16.34 6.54
N ARG A 39 -22.12 15.34 6.72
CA ARG A 39 -23.26 15.45 7.67
C ARG A 39 -22.80 15.72 9.11
N LEU A 40 -21.69 15.11 9.53
CA LEU A 40 -21.13 15.37 10.86
C LEU A 40 -20.62 16.80 10.97
N MET A 41 -19.93 17.33 9.98
CA MET A 41 -19.46 18.71 9.95
C MET A 41 -20.63 19.69 9.95
N ASP A 42 -21.68 19.44 9.14
CA ASP A 42 -22.90 20.25 9.11
C ASP A 42 -23.56 20.33 10.51
N ARG A 43 -23.66 19.18 11.19
CA ARG A 43 -24.16 19.14 12.57
C ARG A 43 -23.27 19.92 13.53
N VAL A 44 -21.95 19.70 13.46
CA VAL A 44 -21.01 20.41 14.35
C VAL A 44 -21.10 21.92 14.17
N GLU A 45 -21.25 22.40 12.94
CA GLU A 45 -21.34 23.84 12.65
C GLU A 45 -22.66 24.44 13.14
N SER A 46 -23.79 23.76 12.91
CA SER A 46 -25.14 24.24 13.17
C SER A 46 -25.63 24.05 14.62
N ASP A 47 -25.17 23.01 15.32
CA ASP A 47 -25.62 22.67 16.67
C ASP A 47 -24.86 23.49 17.71
N GLY A 48 -25.53 24.50 18.30
CA GLY A 48 -24.98 25.37 19.34
C GLY A 48 -24.57 24.64 20.63
N ALA A 49 -25.09 23.44 20.89
CA ALA A 49 -24.71 22.62 22.04
C ALA A 49 -23.31 22.01 21.87
N VAL A 50 -22.83 21.81 20.64
CA VAL A 50 -21.49 21.25 20.38
C VAL A 50 -20.46 22.40 20.57
N ARG A 51 -19.48 22.16 21.44
CA ARG A 51 -18.38 23.10 21.74
C ARG A 51 -17.04 22.60 21.22
N CYS A 52 -16.83 21.28 21.19
CA CYS A 52 -15.62 20.64 20.68
C CYS A 52 -15.92 19.20 20.21
N VAL A 53 -15.02 18.64 19.42
CA VAL A 53 -15.19 17.31 18.83
C VAL A 53 -13.95 16.45 19.11
N VAL A 54 -14.18 15.21 19.49
CA VAL A 54 -13.16 14.16 19.46
C VAL A 54 -13.56 13.15 18.37
N VAL A 55 -12.67 12.92 17.40
CA VAL A 55 -12.85 11.88 16.39
C VAL A 55 -11.94 10.68 16.68
N THR A 56 -12.52 9.49 16.68
CA THR A 56 -11.82 8.23 16.95
C THR A 56 -12.37 7.10 16.10
N SER A 57 -11.84 5.89 16.26
CA SER A 57 -12.30 4.68 15.59
C SER A 57 -12.83 3.65 16.57
N GLY A 58 -13.91 2.96 16.17
CA GLY A 58 -14.43 1.77 16.84
C GLY A 58 -13.67 0.48 16.52
N LYS A 59 -12.70 0.52 15.60
CA LYS A 59 -11.93 -0.66 15.21
C LYS A 59 -10.76 -0.93 16.15
N PRO A 60 -10.60 -2.16 16.65
CA PRO A 60 -9.42 -2.53 17.45
C PRO A 60 -8.14 -2.60 16.60
N SER A 61 -8.27 -2.71 15.28
CA SER A 61 -7.16 -2.82 14.33
C SER A 61 -6.51 -1.48 13.99
N GLY A 62 -7.20 -0.35 14.23
CA GLY A 62 -6.63 0.95 13.93
C GLY A 62 -7.65 2.07 13.74
N PHE A 63 -7.11 3.25 13.43
CA PHE A 63 -7.90 4.44 13.24
C PHE A 63 -8.55 4.46 11.84
N LEU A 64 -7.74 4.59 10.79
CA LEU A 64 -8.21 4.62 9.41
C LEU A 64 -7.05 4.32 8.44
N ALA A 65 -7.29 3.43 7.47
CA ALA A 65 -6.25 2.88 6.58
C ALA A 65 -6.12 3.62 5.23
N GLY A 66 -6.61 4.85 5.14
CA GLY A 66 -6.53 5.67 3.92
C GLY A 66 -7.76 5.53 3.03
N ALA A 67 -7.60 5.83 1.73
CA ALA A 67 -8.67 5.73 0.75
C ALA A 67 -9.02 4.27 0.43
N ASP A 68 -10.29 4.02 0.09
CA ASP A 68 -10.69 2.75 -0.53
C ASP A 68 -10.02 2.65 -1.90
N LEU A 69 -9.18 1.65 -2.07
CA LEU A 69 -8.39 1.52 -3.29
C LEU A 69 -9.21 1.05 -4.50
N THR A 70 -10.38 0.48 -4.27
CA THR A 70 -11.35 0.27 -5.34
C THR A 70 -11.83 1.61 -5.89
N MET A 71 -12.05 2.60 -5.03
CA MET A 71 -12.35 3.98 -5.41
C MET A 71 -11.18 4.61 -6.17
N VAL A 72 -9.94 4.45 -5.70
CA VAL A 72 -8.74 4.98 -6.39
C VAL A 72 -8.57 4.34 -7.77
N ARG A 73 -8.79 3.03 -7.90
CA ARG A 73 -8.84 2.35 -9.21
C ARG A 73 -9.91 2.95 -10.12
N GLY A 74 -11.10 3.21 -9.57
CA GLY A 74 -12.18 3.89 -10.29
C GLY A 74 -11.72 5.23 -10.86
N PHE A 75 -11.00 6.04 -10.08
CA PHE A 75 -10.42 7.31 -10.53
C PHE A 75 -9.41 7.11 -11.67
N CYS A 76 -8.52 6.12 -11.58
CA CYS A 76 -7.59 5.80 -12.67
C CYS A 76 -8.31 5.40 -13.96
N SER A 77 -9.42 4.69 -13.87
CA SER A 77 -10.25 4.31 -15.03
C SER A 77 -11.00 5.51 -15.58
N GLU A 78 -11.63 6.32 -14.72
CA GLU A 78 -12.40 7.52 -15.11
C GLU A 78 -11.48 8.58 -15.75
N ALA A 79 -10.25 8.73 -15.30
CA ALA A 79 -9.26 9.66 -15.85
C ALA A 79 -8.97 9.43 -17.35
N ARG A 80 -9.29 8.26 -17.91
CA ARG A 80 -9.12 7.98 -19.34
C ARG A 80 -10.13 8.71 -20.23
N THR A 81 -11.28 9.11 -19.68
CA THR A 81 -12.42 9.66 -20.46
C THR A 81 -13.01 10.93 -19.87
N ALA A 82 -12.80 11.19 -18.59
CA ALA A 82 -13.33 12.37 -17.91
C ALA A 82 -12.48 13.62 -18.18
N SER A 83 -13.11 14.80 -18.10
CA SER A 83 -12.38 16.07 -18.19
C SER A 83 -11.54 16.31 -16.93
N PRO A 84 -10.44 17.07 -17.03
CA PRO A 84 -9.63 17.45 -15.87
C PRO A 84 -10.42 18.14 -14.76
N GLU A 85 -11.40 18.99 -15.12
CA GLU A 85 -12.25 19.72 -14.17
C GLU A 85 -13.11 18.76 -13.36
N ARG A 86 -13.76 17.79 -14.04
CA ARG A 86 -14.55 16.75 -13.36
C ARG A 86 -13.69 15.92 -12.42
N MET A 87 -12.50 15.50 -12.87
CA MET A 87 -11.56 14.76 -12.04
C MET A 87 -11.11 15.58 -10.84
N PHE A 88 -10.85 16.88 -11.02
CA PHE A 88 -10.47 17.78 -9.94
C PHE A 88 -11.57 17.87 -8.86
N GLU A 89 -12.82 17.98 -9.28
CA GLU A 89 -13.96 18.00 -8.36
C GLU A 89 -14.11 16.68 -7.61
N THR A 90 -14.05 15.57 -8.32
CA THR A 90 -14.27 14.24 -7.73
C THR A 90 -13.13 13.84 -6.80
N CYS A 91 -11.89 13.88 -7.26
CA CYS A 91 -10.72 13.48 -6.48
C CYS A 91 -10.42 14.46 -5.35
N GLY A 92 -10.67 15.77 -5.55
CA GLY A 92 -10.39 16.82 -4.57
C GLY A 92 -11.38 16.92 -3.41
N ARG A 93 -12.48 16.16 -3.42
CA ARG A 93 -13.55 16.26 -2.42
C ARG A 93 -13.01 16.07 -1.00
N LEU A 94 -12.24 15.03 -0.74
CA LEU A 94 -11.71 14.73 0.59
C LEU A 94 -10.79 15.85 1.10
N GLY A 95 -9.93 16.38 0.22
CA GLY A 95 -9.06 17.51 0.57
C GLY A 95 -9.85 18.76 0.97
N ARG A 96 -10.93 19.08 0.25
CA ARG A 96 -11.83 20.20 0.59
C ARG A 96 -12.56 19.96 1.91
N GLN A 97 -13.01 18.74 2.20
CA GLN A 97 -13.57 18.39 3.50
C GLN A 97 -12.58 18.63 4.63
N PHE A 98 -11.32 18.26 4.46
CA PHE A 98 -10.29 18.49 5.49
C PHE A 98 -9.92 19.96 5.64
N VAL A 99 -9.96 20.76 4.58
CA VAL A 99 -9.84 22.24 4.70
C VAL A 99 -11.00 22.81 5.50
N ARG A 100 -12.24 22.39 5.24
CA ARG A 100 -13.44 22.80 5.99
C ARG A 100 -13.33 22.41 7.47
N LEU A 101 -12.94 21.17 7.76
CA LEU A 101 -12.76 20.68 9.13
C LEU A 101 -11.72 21.52 9.88
N GLU A 102 -10.60 21.79 9.25
CA GLU A 102 -9.49 22.55 9.83
C GLU A 102 -9.86 24.02 10.11
N ALA A 103 -10.71 24.60 9.26
CA ALA A 103 -11.22 25.96 9.44
C ALA A 103 -12.36 26.07 10.48
N SER A 104 -12.81 24.94 11.05
CA SER A 104 -13.89 24.93 12.03
C SER A 104 -13.56 25.78 13.25
N ALA A 105 -14.51 26.66 13.66
CA ALA A 105 -14.42 27.44 14.90
C ALA A 105 -14.43 26.51 16.15
N LYS A 106 -15.02 25.32 16.05
CA LYS A 106 -15.07 24.33 17.12
C LYS A 106 -13.88 23.38 16.95
N PRO A 107 -13.03 23.21 17.97
CA PRO A 107 -11.83 22.40 17.82
C PRO A 107 -12.15 20.91 17.63
N TRP A 108 -11.46 20.30 16.69
CA TRP A 108 -11.44 18.86 16.46
C TRP A 108 -10.14 18.27 16.99
N VAL A 109 -10.23 17.19 17.74
CA VAL A 109 -9.07 16.42 18.26
C VAL A 109 -9.14 15.00 17.75
N ALA A 110 -8.08 14.52 17.11
CA ALA A 110 -7.97 13.14 16.68
C ALA A 110 -7.42 12.27 17.82
N ALA A 111 -8.19 11.26 18.21
CA ALA A 111 -7.78 10.19 19.13
C ALA A 111 -7.45 8.94 18.32
N VAL A 112 -6.16 8.76 18.00
CA VAL A 112 -5.67 7.74 17.07
C VAL A 112 -5.30 6.47 17.83
N ASN A 113 -6.19 5.47 17.79
CA ASN A 113 -6.09 4.24 18.57
C ASN A 113 -5.28 3.12 17.89
N GLY A 114 -4.67 3.37 16.74
CA GLY A 114 -3.93 2.35 16.01
C GLY A 114 -3.37 2.89 14.69
N LEU A 115 -3.37 2.06 13.67
CA LEU A 115 -2.89 2.41 12.34
C LEU A 115 -3.67 3.62 11.77
N ALA A 116 -2.92 4.66 11.31
CA ALA A 116 -3.44 5.80 10.55
C ALA A 116 -2.55 6.03 9.32
N LEU A 117 -3.04 5.62 8.15
CA LEU A 117 -2.30 5.71 6.90
C LEU A 117 -3.04 6.55 5.87
N GLY A 118 -2.30 7.24 4.99
CA GLY A 118 -2.86 8.05 3.91
C GLY A 118 -3.92 9.01 4.41
N GLY A 119 -5.10 8.98 3.79
CA GLY A 119 -6.25 9.81 4.20
C GLY A 119 -6.58 9.74 5.70
N GLY A 120 -6.26 8.64 6.40
CA GLY A 120 -6.44 8.53 7.84
C GLY A 120 -5.48 9.42 8.63
N LEU A 121 -4.23 9.50 8.22
CA LEU A 121 -3.29 10.44 8.80
C LEU A 121 -3.58 11.87 8.36
N GLU A 122 -4.08 12.07 7.13
CA GLU A 122 -4.48 13.38 6.62
C GLU A 122 -5.66 13.95 7.42
N LEU A 123 -6.67 13.12 7.78
CA LEU A 123 -7.74 13.50 8.71
C LEU A 123 -7.17 13.91 10.07
N ALA A 124 -6.28 13.11 10.64
CA ALA A 124 -5.66 13.44 11.92
C ALA A 124 -4.88 14.75 11.84
N MET A 125 -4.13 15.00 10.75
CA MET A 125 -3.41 16.25 10.53
C MET A 125 -4.34 17.45 10.31
N ALA A 126 -5.53 17.26 9.78
CA ALA A 126 -6.54 18.32 9.66
C ALA A 126 -7.11 18.73 11.02
N CYS A 127 -7.17 17.83 12.01
CA CYS A 127 -7.59 18.15 13.35
C CYS A 127 -6.64 19.16 14.03
N ARG A 128 -7.18 19.97 14.94
CA ARG A 128 -6.44 20.99 15.68
C ARG A 128 -5.36 20.38 16.59
N ALA A 129 -5.68 19.24 17.23
CA ALA A 129 -4.72 18.45 18.00
C ALA A 129 -4.86 16.95 17.67
N ARG A 130 -3.81 16.19 17.96
CA ARG A 130 -3.69 14.75 17.66
C ARG A 130 -3.00 14.06 18.81
N ILE A 131 -3.65 13.00 19.31
CA ILE A 131 -3.13 12.14 20.37
C ILE A 131 -3.17 10.70 19.86
N THR A 132 -2.15 9.92 20.14
CA THR A 132 -2.09 8.52 19.76
C THR A 132 -1.81 7.64 20.99
N THR A 133 -1.93 6.33 20.81
CA THR A 133 -1.48 5.39 21.83
C THR A 133 0.01 5.10 21.68
N ASP A 134 0.66 4.64 22.76
CA ASP A 134 2.06 4.20 22.78
C ASP A 134 2.22 2.72 22.39
N ASP A 135 1.15 2.08 21.87
CA ASP A 135 1.19 0.71 21.37
C ASP A 135 2.23 0.54 20.26
N ARG A 136 3.05 -0.51 20.38
CA ARG A 136 4.13 -0.81 19.40
C ARG A 136 3.62 -1.12 17.99
N ARG A 137 2.31 -1.42 17.83
CA ARG A 137 1.66 -1.68 16.55
C ARG A 137 1.25 -0.42 15.80
N ILE A 138 1.40 0.76 16.42
CA ILE A 138 1.09 2.04 15.78
C ILE A 138 1.92 2.22 14.51
N GLN A 139 1.23 2.60 13.44
CA GLN A 139 1.82 2.98 12.16
C GLN A 139 1.15 4.26 11.66
N LEU A 140 1.93 5.32 11.58
CA LEU A 140 1.49 6.65 11.19
C LEU A 140 2.26 7.08 9.94
N GLY A 141 1.62 7.15 8.77
CA GLY A 141 2.36 7.40 7.54
C GLY A 141 1.50 7.75 6.34
N LEU A 142 2.19 8.21 5.28
CA LEU A 142 1.63 8.52 3.97
C LEU A 142 2.31 7.63 2.92
N PRO A 143 1.83 6.39 2.71
CA PRO A 143 2.51 5.40 1.86
C PRO A 143 2.18 5.52 0.37
N GLU A 144 1.51 6.57 -0.09
CA GLU A 144 0.98 6.74 -1.45
C GLU A 144 2.05 6.62 -2.52
N ILE A 145 3.28 7.06 -2.23
CA ILE A 145 4.42 6.90 -3.14
C ILE A 145 4.64 5.44 -3.57
N ARG A 146 4.35 4.47 -2.69
CA ARG A 146 4.51 3.04 -2.99
C ARG A 146 3.55 2.53 -4.07
N TRP A 147 2.55 3.33 -4.40
CA TRP A 147 1.50 3.02 -5.38
C TRP A 147 1.54 3.96 -6.60
N GLY A 148 2.60 4.71 -6.78
CA GLY A 148 2.72 5.67 -7.86
C GLY A 148 1.89 6.94 -7.68
N LEU A 149 1.46 7.21 -6.44
CA LEU A 149 0.60 8.32 -6.06
C LEU A 149 1.31 9.29 -5.11
N LEU A 150 0.63 10.37 -4.81
CA LEU A 150 0.93 11.27 -3.69
C LEU A 150 -0.30 11.36 -2.76
N PRO A 151 -0.14 11.79 -1.51
CA PRO A 151 -1.26 12.10 -0.62
C PRO A 151 -2.16 13.17 -1.24
N GLY A 152 -3.46 12.86 -1.40
CA GLY A 152 -4.38 13.69 -2.18
C GLY A 152 -5.42 14.46 -1.36
N ALA A 153 -5.28 14.50 -0.02
CA ALA A 153 -6.19 15.22 0.85
C ALA A 153 -5.47 16.23 1.78
N GLY A 154 -4.36 16.77 1.31
CA GLY A 154 -3.57 17.80 1.99
C GLY A 154 -2.33 17.26 2.70
N GLY A 155 -1.97 16.00 2.51
CA GLY A 155 -0.83 15.39 3.18
C GLY A 155 0.51 15.97 2.76
N THR A 156 0.71 16.27 1.47
CA THR A 156 1.93 16.92 0.99
C THR A 156 2.07 18.35 1.50
N GLN A 157 0.96 18.97 1.92
CA GLN A 157 0.94 20.32 2.44
C GLN A 157 1.06 20.37 3.95
N ARG A 158 0.33 19.49 4.66
CA ARG A 158 0.31 19.49 6.13
C ARG A 158 1.53 18.84 6.75
N LEU A 159 1.99 17.70 6.20
CA LEU A 159 3.09 16.96 6.82
C LEU A 159 4.37 17.78 6.91
N PRO A 160 4.92 18.39 5.83
CA PRO A 160 6.13 19.20 5.93
C PRO A 160 5.97 20.44 6.84
N ARG A 161 4.77 21.01 6.89
CA ARG A 161 4.48 22.15 7.76
C ARG A 161 4.47 21.79 9.26
N LEU A 162 4.13 20.54 9.59
CA LEU A 162 4.12 20.04 10.96
C LEU A 162 5.51 19.55 11.42
N VAL A 163 6.23 18.79 10.58
CA VAL A 163 7.47 18.11 10.97
C VAL A 163 8.75 18.75 10.42
N GLY A 164 8.61 19.80 9.62
CA GLY A 164 9.70 20.46 8.89
C GLY A 164 9.95 19.84 7.50
N PHE A 165 10.59 20.62 6.61
CA PHE A 165 10.78 20.28 5.20
C PHE A 165 11.53 18.94 5.02
N ASP A 166 12.68 18.78 5.68
CA ASP A 166 13.55 17.62 5.49
C ASP A 166 12.89 16.32 5.88
N ARG A 167 12.25 16.30 7.07
CA ARG A 167 11.49 15.14 7.55
C ARG A 167 10.24 14.89 6.70
N GLY A 168 9.56 15.95 6.28
CA GLY A 168 8.38 15.85 5.43
C GLY A 168 8.71 15.23 4.07
N ILE A 169 9.75 15.71 3.39
CA ILE A 169 10.21 15.15 2.10
C ILE A 169 10.66 13.70 2.28
N ASP A 170 11.47 13.41 3.32
CA ASP A 170 11.88 12.03 3.63
C ASP A 170 10.67 11.09 3.76
N LEU A 171 9.70 11.46 4.58
CA LEU A 171 8.51 10.63 4.82
C LEU A 171 7.64 10.46 3.57
N LEU A 172 7.48 11.53 2.77
CA LEU A 172 6.69 11.49 1.56
C LEU A 172 7.34 10.66 0.45
N LEU A 173 8.66 10.77 0.25
CA LEU A 173 9.38 10.07 -0.81
C LEU A 173 9.66 8.59 -0.47
N THR A 174 9.70 8.23 0.82
CA THR A 174 9.90 6.84 1.26
C THR A 174 8.58 6.11 1.54
N GLY A 175 7.53 6.85 1.87
CA GLY A 175 6.26 6.29 2.33
C GLY A 175 6.41 5.45 3.62
N ARG A 176 7.48 5.65 4.39
CA ARG A 176 7.69 4.94 5.66
C ARG A 176 6.74 5.46 6.73
N SER A 177 6.36 4.59 7.63
CA SER A 177 5.55 4.96 8.79
C SER A 177 6.41 5.32 9.99
N LEU A 178 5.89 6.18 10.83
CA LEU A 178 6.43 6.53 12.14
C LEU A 178 5.82 5.65 13.23
N SER A 179 6.59 5.34 14.25
CA SER A 179 6.09 4.87 15.53
C SER A 179 5.44 6.03 16.31
N ALA A 180 4.71 5.72 17.39
CA ALA A 180 4.13 6.73 18.27
C ALA A 180 5.20 7.68 18.84
N ALA A 181 6.32 7.14 19.32
CA ALA A 181 7.41 7.92 19.87
C ALA A 181 8.04 8.87 18.84
N GLN A 182 8.30 8.37 17.62
CA GLN A 182 8.82 9.21 16.53
C GLN A 182 7.82 10.31 16.11
N ALA A 183 6.54 10.01 16.11
CA ALA A 183 5.51 10.99 15.75
C ALA A 183 5.43 12.14 16.77
N VAL A 184 5.61 11.85 18.04
CA VAL A 184 5.71 12.88 19.10
C VAL A 184 7.03 13.65 19.00
N GLU A 185 8.16 12.96 18.85
CA GLU A 185 9.47 13.58 18.66
C GLU A 185 9.50 14.57 17.47
N TYR A 186 8.80 14.21 16.38
CA TYR A 186 8.73 15.05 15.18
C TYR A 186 7.69 16.19 15.28
N GLY A 187 6.91 16.25 16.36
CA GLY A 187 5.83 17.22 16.53
C GLY A 187 4.60 16.94 15.69
N LEU A 188 4.53 15.75 15.08
CA LEU A 188 3.35 15.33 14.32
C LEU A 188 2.17 15.04 15.24
N PHE A 189 2.39 14.50 16.43
CA PHE A 189 1.41 14.28 17.49
C PHE A 189 1.81 15.00 18.77
N SER A 190 0.82 15.45 19.54
CA SER A 190 1.06 16.17 20.81
C SER A 190 1.47 15.23 21.93
N ALA A 191 0.95 14.01 21.94
CA ALA A 191 1.23 13.00 22.94
C ALA A 191 1.02 11.57 22.41
N ALA A 192 1.72 10.63 23.01
CA ALA A 192 1.46 9.20 22.95
C ALA A 192 1.19 8.69 24.37
N VAL A 193 0.04 8.07 24.59
CA VAL A 193 -0.45 7.67 25.91
C VAL A 193 -0.86 6.19 25.91
N PRO A 194 -0.92 5.53 27.09
CA PRO A 194 -1.48 4.19 27.19
C PRO A 194 -2.87 4.07 26.53
N PRO A 195 -3.21 2.95 25.88
CA PRO A 195 -4.47 2.79 25.14
C PRO A 195 -5.73 3.11 25.94
N ASP A 196 -5.75 2.75 27.21
CA ASP A 196 -6.85 3.02 28.15
C ASP A 196 -7.00 4.51 28.52
N ARG A 197 -5.97 5.32 28.30
CA ARG A 197 -5.96 6.77 28.58
C ARG A 197 -6.27 7.63 27.35
N LEU A 198 -6.29 7.05 26.16
CA LEU A 198 -6.38 7.80 24.90
C LEU A 198 -7.60 8.72 24.84
N LEU A 199 -8.79 8.19 25.11
CA LEU A 199 -10.03 8.97 25.02
C LEU A 199 -10.12 10.04 26.10
N ASP A 200 -9.63 9.78 27.31
CA ASP A 200 -9.64 10.75 28.38
C ASP A 200 -8.71 11.93 28.08
N GLU A 201 -7.52 11.65 27.57
CA GLU A 201 -6.57 12.69 27.17
C GLU A 201 -7.09 13.51 25.98
N ALA A 202 -7.70 12.85 24.98
CA ALA A 202 -8.29 13.53 23.84
C ALA A 202 -9.48 14.43 24.25
N ARG A 203 -10.33 13.97 25.17
CA ARG A 203 -11.44 14.75 25.72
C ARG A 203 -10.94 15.96 26.53
N ALA A 204 -9.92 15.75 27.37
CA ALA A 204 -9.30 16.84 28.15
C ALA A 204 -8.72 17.89 27.21
N THR A 205 -7.99 17.47 26.20
CA THR A 205 -7.41 18.34 25.17
C THR A 205 -8.50 19.10 24.41
N ALA A 206 -9.57 18.43 23.97
CA ALA A 206 -10.66 19.07 23.24
C ALA A 206 -11.36 20.15 24.07
N ARG A 207 -11.64 19.88 25.36
CA ARG A 207 -12.22 20.85 26.29
C ARG A 207 -11.29 22.04 26.52
N ALA A 208 -9.99 21.81 26.69
CA ALA A 208 -9.01 22.89 26.89
C ALA A 208 -8.90 23.81 25.66
N LEU A 209 -9.15 23.28 24.47
CA LEU A 209 -9.14 24.04 23.23
C LEU A 209 -10.49 24.75 22.95
N ALA A 210 -11.58 24.34 23.58
CA ALA A 210 -12.90 24.91 23.38
C ALA A 210 -12.95 26.40 23.81
N GLY A 211 -13.46 27.25 22.92
CA GLY A 211 -13.56 28.69 23.17
C GLY A 211 -12.25 29.48 23.06
N THR A 212 -11.12 28.80 22.76
CA THR A 212 -9.86 29.50 22.47
C THR A 212 -9.84 30.00 21.03
N ALA A 213 -9.36 31.25 20.82
CA ALA A 213 -9.15 31.75 19.46
C ALA A 213 -8.21 30.79 18.69
N TYR A 214 -8.51 30.57 17.42
CA TYR A 214 -7.73 29.68 16.58
C TYR A 214 -7.64 30.19 15.15
N ARG A 215 -6.43 30.15 14.64
CA ARG A 215 -6.13 30.32 13.21
C ARG A 215 -5.45 29.05 12.73
N PRO A 216 -5.93 28.41 11.66
CA PRO A 216 -5.35 27.16 11.17
C PRO A 216 -3.84 27.22 10.94
N GLU A 217 -3.32 28.40 10.55
CA GLU A 217 -1.90 28.64 10.30
C GLU A 217 -1.04 28.53 11.56
N GLU A 218 -1.61 28.79 12.74
CA GLU A 218 -0.89 28.81 14.02
C GLU A 218 -0.42 27.41 14.45
N LYS A 219 -1.03 26.33 13.95
CA LYS A 219 -0.58 24.98 14.24
C LYS A 219 0.66 24.58 13.45
N PHE A 220 1.02 25.33 12.40
CA PHE A 220 2.15 25.05 11.54
C PHE A 220 3.38 25.83 11.99
N ALA A 221 4.22 25.22 12.82
CA ALA A 221 5.44 25.85 13.33
C ALA A 221 6.49 26.13 12.25
N PHE A 222 6.39 25.46 11.09
CA PHE A 222 7.37 25.50 10.03
C PHE A 222 6.71 25.84 8.70
N PHE A 223 7.19 26.76 8.03
CA PHE A 223 7.02 27.47 6.78
C PHE A 223 6.76 28.94 6.99
N PRO A 224 7.78 29.71 7.34
CA PRO A 224 7.71 31.14 7.11
C PRO A 224 7.50 31.34 5.62
N GLN A 225 6.46 32.10 5.25
CA GLN A 225 6.06 32.39 3.87
C GLN A 225 7.17 33.01 2.99
N ARG A 226 8.38 33.18 3.51
CA ARG A 226 9.48 33.94 2.89
C ARG A 226 10.71 33.16 2.51
N ASP A 227 10.83 31.87 2.91
CA ASP A 227 12.06 31.10 2.71
C ASP A 227 11.83 29.73 2.07
N VAL A 228 11.11 29.69 0.93
CA VAL A 228 11.24 28.56 0.01
C VAL A 228 12.38 28.92 -0.97
N PRO A 229 13.63 28.67 -0.59
CA PRO A 229 14.74 29.06 -1.44
C PRO A 229 14.79 28.14 -2.66
N ALA A 230 15.32 28.65 -3.77
CA ALA A 230 15.56 27.87 -4.99
C ALA A 230 16.38 26.56 -4.73
N HIS A 231 17.16 26.54 -3.63
CA HIS A 231 17.89 25.37 -3.20
C HIS A 231 17.02 24.26 -2.56
N SER A 232 15.74 24.50 -2.26
CA SER A 232 14.86 23.49 -1.71
C SER A 232 14.60 22.34 -2.68
N HIS A 233 14.61 22.58 -4.00
CA HIS A 233 14.52 21.50 -4.99
C HIS A 233 15.78 20.62 -4.97
N SER A 234 16.98 21.20 -4.99
CA SER A 234 18.22 20.45 -4.88
C SER A 234 18.35 19.69 -3.54
N LYS A 235 17.82 20.26 -2.46
CA LYS A 235 17.76 19.58 -1.16
C LYS A 235 16.80 18.40 -1.18
N ALA A 236 15.65 18.51 -1.81
CA ALA A 236 14.72 17.38 -1.99
C ALA A 236 15.36 16.25 -2.82
N LEU A 237 16.08 16.58 -3.90
CA LEU A 237 16.83 15.59 -4.68
C LEU A 237 17.95 14.93 -3.85
N ALA A 238 18.65 15.68 -3.01
CA ALA A 238 19.67 15.14 -2.12
C ALA A 238 19.09 14.21 -1.06
N ILE A 239 17.86 14.48 -0.60
CA ILE A 239 17.14 13.56 0.30
C ILE A 239 16.76 12.29 -0.45
N ALA A 240 16.21 12.39 -1.66
CA ALA A 240 15.85 11.25 -2.50
C ALA A 240 17.06 10.33 -2.77
N ALA A 241 18.20 10.91 -3.07
CA ALA A 241 19.44 10.16 -3.32
C ALA A 241 19.91 9.31 -2.11
N ARG A 242 19.51 9.63 -0.88
CA ARG A 242 19.79 8.80 0.30
C ARG A 242 19.07 7.43 0.29
N PHE A 243 18.09 7.30 -0.55
CA PHE A 243 17.26 6.10 -0.74
C PHE A 243 17.47 5.48 -2.12
N ASP A 244 18.63 5.77 -2.74
CA ASP A 244 19.01 5.29 -4.08
C ASP A 244 18.04 5.74 -5.19
N VAL A 245 17.29 6.83 -4.98
CA VAL A 245 16.40 7.44 -5.98
C VAL A 245 17.19 8.45 -6.79
N GLY A 246 17.48 8.11 -8.05
CA GLY A 246 18.29 8.89 -8.98
C GLY A 246 17.51 9.49 -10.16
N PRO A 247 18.20 10.15 -11.09
CA PRO A 247 17.56 10.79 -12.26
C PRO A 247 16.68 9.86 -13.09
N ASP A 248 17.08 8.60 -13.25
CA ASP A 248 16.32 7.60 -14.00
C ASP A 248 14.99 7.26 -13.32
N ASP A 249 14.97 7.25 -11.97
CA ASP A 249 13.75 7.01 -11.21
C ASP A 249 12.78 8.17 -11.36
N PHE A 250 13.26 9.40 -11.33
CA PHE A 250 12.44 10.59 -11.60
C PHE A 250 11.83 10.59 -13.00
N ALA A 251 12.56 10.07 -14.00
CA ALA A 251 12.05 9.96 -15.36
C ALA A 251 10.97 8.89 -15.51
N ARG A 252 11.11 7.76 -14.79
CA ARG A 252 10.23 6.57 -14.91
C ARG A 252 9.11 6.53 -13.89
N TYR A 253 9.25 7.24 -12.76
CA TYR A 253 8.32 7.22 -11.65
C TYR A 253 7.83 8.64 -11.30
N PRO A 254 6.79 9.13 -12.00
CA PRO A 254 6.34 10.52 -11.91
C PRO A 254 5.96 11.00 -10.52
N ALA A 255 5.61 10.09 -9.61
CA ALA A 255 5.20 10.44 -8.25
C ALA A 255 6.29 11.14 -7.46
N TYR A 256 7.58 10.83 -7.68
CA TYR A 256 8.68 11.55 -7.04
C TYR A 256 8.67 13.05 -7.36
N SER A 257 8.64 13.38 -8.67
CA SER A 257 8.56 14.77 -9.10
C SER A 257 7.27 15.45 -8.65
N ALA A 258 6.13 14.75 -8.73
CA ALA A 258 4.84 15.29 -8.33
C ALA A 258 4.78 15.64 -6.84
N ILE A 259 5.37 14.82 -5.96
CA ILE A 259 5.46 15.09 -4.52
C ILE A 259 6.33 16.33 -4.27
N ILE A 260 7.52 16.40 -4.85
CA ILE A 260 8.43 17.54 -4.66
C ILE A 260 7.77 18.83 -5.19
N ASP A 261 7.19 18.79 -6.39
CA ASP A 261 6.47 19.91 -6.98
C ASP A 261 5.29 20.36 -6.10
N SER A 262 4.51 19.42 -5.55
CA SER A 262 3.39 19.71 -4.67
C SER A 262 3.85 20.46 -3.42
N VAL A 263 4.88 19.95 -2.74
CA VAL A 263 5.43 20.57 -1.52
C VAL A 263 5.98 21.95 -1.82
N LEU A 264 6.81 22.10 -2.85
CA LEU A 264 7.49 23.37 -3.13
C LEU A 264 6.54 24.45 -3.64
N LYS A 265 5.65 24.11 -4.58
CA LYS A 265 4.70 25.07 -5.16
C LYS A 265 3.59 25.47 -4.18
N GLY A 266 3.23 24.58 -3.24
CA GLY A 266 2.24 24.86 -2.21
C GLY A 266 2.79 25.59 -0.97
N ALA A 267 4.09 25.58 -0.75
CA ALA A 267 4.72 25.97 0.50
C ALA A 267 4.36 27.37 1.02
N GLY A 268 4.32 28.37 0.16
CA GLY A 268 4.02 29.76 0.55
C GLY A 268 2.54 30.14 0.46
N LEU A 269 1.65 29.21 0.11
CA LEU A 269 0.24 29.49 -0.16
C LEU A 269 -0.63 29.25 1.06
N PRO A 270 -1.78 29.95 1.17
CA PRO A 270 -2.85 29.52 2.06
C PRO A 270 -3.23 28.07 1.82
N LEU A 271 -3.67 27.37 2.85
CA LEU A 271 -3.84 25.92 2.80
C LEU A 271 -4.84 25.46 1.71
N ALA A 272 -5.91 26.20 1.49
CA ALA A 272 -6.89 25.88 0.44
C ALA A 272 -6.25 25.93 -0.96
N GLU A 273 -5.43 26.95 -1.23
CA GLU A 273 -4.71 27.11 -2.49
C GLU A 273 -3.60 26.05 -2.62
N ALA A 274 -2.89 25.78 -1.53
CA ALA A 274 -1.88 24.73 -1.47
C ALA A 274 -2.48 23.33 -1.75
N ASN A 275 -3.68 23.04 -1.24
CA ASN A 275 -4.42 21.82 -1.58
C ASN A 275 -4.82 21.76 -3.07
N ALA A 276 -5.12 22.88 -3.70
CA ALA A 276 -5.39 22.91 -5.14
C ALA A 276 -4.11 22.59 -5.97
N VAL A 277 -2.95 23.07 -5.50
CA VAL A 277 -1.65 22.68 -6.08
C VAL A 277 -1.42 21.17 -5.93
N GLU A 278 -1.65 20.61 -4.74
CA GLU A 278 -1.55 19.17 -4.50
C GLU A 278 -2.46 18.38 -5.44
N MET A 279 -3.73 18.77 -5.54
CA MET A 279 -4.70 18.10 -6.41
C MET A 279 -4.30 18.18 -7.89
N THR A 280 -3.71 19.29 -8.33
CA THR A 280 -3.17 19.41 -9.70
C THR A 280 -2.06 18.37 -9.94
N GLN A 281 -1.15 18.16 -8.99
CA GLN A 281 -0.11 17.15 -9.10
C GLN A 281 -0.69 15.73 -8.99
N PHE A 282 -1.71 15.51 -8.14
CA PHE A 282 -2.42 14.25 -8.03
C PHE A 282 -3.05 13.85 -9.37
N LEU A 283 -3.73 14.78 -10.05
CA LEU A 283 -4.34 14.52 -11.35
C LEU A 283 -3.30 14.19 -12.43
N ARG A 284 -2.13 14.83 -12.41
CA ARG A 284 -1.03 14.44 -13.32
C ARG A 284 -0.69 12.96 -13.18
N LEU A 285 -0.74 12.43 -11.96
CA LEU A 285 -0.52 11.00 -11.69
C LEU A 285 -1.71 10.14 -12.13
N MET A 286 -2.95 10.60 -11.94
CA MET A 286 -4.14 9.88 -12.40
C MET A 286 -4.19 9.73 -13.93
N PHE A 287 -3.77 10.76 -14.67
CA PHE A 287 -3.67 10.72 -16.12
C PHE A 287 -2.44 9.95 -16.64
N ASN A 288 -1.50 9.59 -15.76
CA ASN A 288 -0.32 8.80 -16.09
C ASN A 288 -0.59 7.31 -15.84
N PRO A 289 -0.26 6.39 -16.77
CA PRO A 289 -0.57 4.97 -16.62
C PRO A 289 0.14 4.28 -15.44
N VAL A 290 1.25 4.84 -14.94
CA VAL A 290 2.05 4.23 -13.86
C VAL A 290 1.23 3.99 -12.60
N ALA A 291 0.48 4.98 -12.12
CA ALA A 291 -0.34 4.83 -10.93
C ALA A 291 -1.42 3.74 -11.11
N GLY A 292 -2.11 3.75 -12.24
CA GLY A 292 -3.11 2.74 -12.58
C GLY A 292 -2.53 1.32 -12.61
N ARG A 293 -1.35 1.14 -13.22
CA ARG A 293 -0.63 -0.15 -13.26
C ARG A 293 -0.31 -0.64 -11.85
N MET A 294 0.28 0.21 -11.02
CA MET A 294 0.71 -0.15 -9.67
C MET A 294 -0.46 -0.47 -8.76
N VAL A 295 -1.51 0.35 -8.76
CA VAL A 295 -2.73 0.09 -7.97
C VAL A 295 -3.37 -1.23 -8.41
N ARG A 296 -3.51 -1.46 -9.71
CA ARG A 296 -4.10 -2.68 -10.26
C ARG A 296 -3.31 -3.92 -9.86
N THR A 297 -1.99 -3.91 -10.04
CA THR A 297 -1.14 -5.09 -9.89
C THR A 297 -0.64 -5.26 -8.46
N LEU A 298 0.10 -4.27 -7.96
CA LEU A 298 0.83 -4.42 -6.68
C LEU A 298 -0.09 -4.31 -5.47
N PHE A 299 -1.26 -3.71 -5.63
CA PHE A 299 -2.20 -3.62 -4.53
C PHE A 299 -3.41 -4.56 -4.72
N LEU A 300 -4.32 -4.23 -5.63
CA LEU A 300 -5.56 -5.01 -5.81
C LEU A 300 -5.28 -6.42 -6.32
N GLY A 301 -4.41 -6.55 -7.31
CA GLY A 301 -4.00 -7.83 -7.87
C GLY A 301 -3.31 -8.71 -6.83
N ARG A 302 -2.43 -8.13 -6.02
CA ARG A 302 -1.76 -8.84 -4.93
C ARG A 302 -2.75 -9.33 -3.87
N LEU A 303 -3.64 -8.49 -3.36
CA LEU A 303 -4.65 -8.89 -2.37
C LEU A 303 -5.55 -10.01 -2.91
N ARG A 304 -5.92 -9.93 -4.20
CA ARG A 304 -6.70 -10.96 -4.86
C ARG A 304 -5.88 -12.25 -5.00
N ALA A 305 -4.64 -12.18 -5.42
CA ALA A 305 -3.75 -13.33 -5.54
C ALA A 305 -3.50 -14.00 -4.17
N GLU A 306 -3.26 -13.24 -3.12
CA GLU A 306 -3.08 -13.75 -1.76
C GLU A 306 -4.32 -14.51 -1.25
N ARG A 307 -5.51 -14.12 -1.68
CA ARG A 307 -6.77 -14.79 -1.34
C ARG A 307 -7.00 -16.03 -2.21
N GLU A 308 -6.89 -15.89 -3.53
CA GLU A 308 -7.28 -16.92 -4.49
C GLU A 308 -6.22 -18.03 -4.67
N LEU A 309 -4.95 -17.71 -4.44
CA LEU A 309 -3.87 -18.70 -4.49
C LEU A 309 -3.67 -19.44 -3.16
N ARG A 310 -4.39 -19.05 -2.11
CA ARG A 310 -4.35 -19.77 -0.84
C ARG A 310 -5.06 -21.12 -1.01
N PRO A 311 -4.39 -22.25 -0.75
CA PRO A 311 -5.03 -23.55 -0.90
C PRO A 311 -6.11 -23.75 0.17
N GLU A 312 -7.31 -24.14 -0.28
CA GLU A 312 -8.40 -24.50 0.62
C GLU A 312 -8.19 -25.92 1.18
N GLY A 313 -8.58 -26.11 2.43
CA GLY A 313 -8.64 -27.44 3.06
C GLY A 313 -7.27 -28.05 3.43
N VAL A 314 -6.18 -27.31 3.33
CA VAL A 314 -4.85 -27.79 3.76
C VAL A 314 -4.42 -27.07 5.03
N THR A 315 -4.38 -27.77 6.14
CA THR A 315 -3.85 -27.28 7.42
C THR A 315 -2.58 -28.05 7.75
N LEU A 316 -1.47 -27.35 7.84
CA LEU A 316 -0.17 -27.96 8.23
C LEU A 316 -0.02 -27.91 9.74
N THR A 317 0.45 -29.01 10.34
CA THR A 317 0.65 -29.17 11.78
C THR A 317 2.12 -29.21 12.17
N ALA A 318 2.99 -29.73 11.30
CA ALA A 318 4.42 -29.79 11.57
C ALA A 318 5.25 -29.67 10.28
N LEU A 319 6.50 -29.27 10.45
CA LEU A 319 7.51 -29.16 9.40
C LEU A 319 8.77 -29.91 9.85
N ARG A 320 9.23 -30.88 9.05
CA ARG A 320 10.53 -31.51 9.19
C ARG A 320 11.45 -30.95 8.11
N MET A 321 12.68 -30.63 8.47
CA MET A 321 13.63 -29.98 7.56
C MET A 321 14.94 -30.76 7.53
N GLY A 322 15.39 -31.15 6.35
CA GLY A 322 16.76 -31.60 6.14
C GLY A 322 17.75 -30.43 6.31
N PRO A 323 19.05 -30.71 6.35
CA PRO A 323 20.08 -29.69 6.42
C PRO A 323 19.92 -28.65 5.30
N ILE A 324 19.91 -27.35 5.64
CA ILE A 324 19.79 -26.28 4.66
C ILE A 324 21.17 -25.81 4.25
N SER A 325 21.52 -25.93 2.98
CA SER A 325 22.80 -25.53 2.43
C SER A 325 22.96 -24.00 2.42
N ALA A 326 24.21 -23.54 2.42
CA ALA A 326 24.54 -22.11 2.47
C ALA A 326 23.83 -21.26 1.37
N PRO A 327 23.74 -21.68 0.11
CA PRO A 327 23.03 -20.92 -0.91
C PRO A 327 21.54 -20.72 -0.61
N ARG A 328 20.93 -21.57 0.23
CA ARG A 328 19.49 -21.58 0.53
C ARG A 328 19.12 -21.02 1.91
N GLN A 329 20.02 -20.29 2.55
CA GLN A 329 19.78 -19.68 3.87
C GLN A 329 18.55 -18.74 3.91
N ALA A 330 18.13 -18.19 2.77
CA ALA A 330 16.89 -17.41 2.68
C ALA A 330 15.65 -18.20 3.14
N TRP A 331 15.66 -19.54 2.98
CA TRP A 331 14.62 -20.43 3.48
C TRP A 331 14.64 -20.53 5.01
N ALA A 332 15.81 -20.62 5.64
CA ALA A 332 15.91 -20.63 7.08
C ALA A 332 15.32 -19.34 7.71
N GLN A 333 15.58 -18.18 7.09
CA GLN A 333 14.98 -16.92 7.50
C GLN A 333 13.45 -16.89 7.31
N ALA A 334 12.94 -17.48 6.21
CA ALA A 334 11.51 -17.58 5.99
C ALA A 334 10.84 -18.49 7.05
N PHE A 335 11.45 -19.64 7.33
CA PHE A 335 10.96 -20.59 8.34
C PHE A 335 10.99 -20.01 9.76
N SER A 336 11.89 -19.10 10.08
CA SER A 336 11.93 -18.46 11.40
C SER A 336 10.63 -17.77 11.78
N LYS A 337 9.83 -17.34 10.80
CA LYS A 337 8.54 -16.66 11.00
C LYS A 337 7.37 -17.62 11.24
N LEU A 338 7.55 -18.90 11.01
CA LEU A 338 6.47 -19.90 11.21
C LEU A 338 6.18 -20.13 12.69
N ARG A 339 4.90 -20.13 13.02
CA ARG A 339 4.38 -20.46 14.37
C ARG A 339 3.86 -21.90 14.40
N MET A 340 4.70 -22.87 13.99
CA MET A 340 4.37 -24.29 14.03
C MET A 340 5.58 -25.09 14.52
N ASP A 341 5.36 -26.35 14.88
CA ASP A 341 6.43 -27.26 15.27
C ASP A 341 7.37 -27.48 14.10
N LYS A 342 8.65 -27.25 14.32
CA LYS A 342 9.75 -27.39 13.35
C LYS A 342 10.77 -28.34 13.94
N VAL A 343 11.08 -29.40 13.21
CA VAL A 343 12.08 -30.40 13.59
C VAL A 343 13.14 -30.47 12.53
N GLU A 344 14.40 -30.29 12.92
CA GLU A 344 15.54 -30.62 12.06
C GLU A 344 15.69 -32.14 12.00
N ASP A 345 15.65 -32.70 10.80
CA ASP A 345 15.77 -34.12 10.56
C ASP A 345 16.98 -34.40 9.66
N PRO A 346 18.13 -34.78 10.24
CA PRO A 346 19.33 -35.06 9.45
C PRO A 346 19.22 -36.29 8.56
N ALA A 347 18.18 -37.13 8.73
CA ALA A 347 17.90 -38.23 7.85
C ALA A 347 17.24 -37.82 6.52
N LEU A 348 16.68 -36.62 6.45
CA LEU A 348 16.17 -36.04 5.21
C LEU A 348 17.35 -35.61 4.32
N PRO A 349 17.22 -35.72 3.00
CA PRO A 349 18.20 -35.13 2.08
C PRO A 349 18.38 -33.64 2.32
N ALA A 350 19.56 -33.11 2.07
CA ALA A 350 19.81 -31.67 2.17
C ALA A 350 18.83 -30.90 1.28
N ASP A 351 18.41 -29.73 1.78
CA ASP A 351 17.48 -28.83 1.11
C ASP A 351 16.11 -29.47 0.75
N THR A 352 15.68 -30.41 1.56
CA THR A 352 14.37 -31.05 1.45
C THR A 352 13.54 -30.78 2.70
N ILE A 353 12.23 -30.62 2.50
CA ILE A 353 11.26 -30.51 3.59
C ILE A 353 10.18 -31.58 3.49
N GLU A 354 9.68 -31.97 4.64
CA GLU A 354 8.44 -32.73 4.80
C GLU A 354 7.44 -31.89 5.59
N MET A 355 6.28 -31.67 4.98
CA MET A 355 5.16 -30.98 5.57
C MET A 355 4.13 -32.02 6.03
N VAL A 356 3.71 -31.95 7.28
CA VAL A 356 2.69 -32.85 7.84
C VAL A 356 1.38 -32.09 7.92
N ASP A 357 0.33 -32.65 7.33
CA ASP A 357 -1.02 -32.06 7.41
C ASP A 357 -1.79 -32.51 8.66
N ALA A 358 -2.98 -31.95 8.86
CA ALA A 358 -3.84 -32.28 10.01
C ALA A 358 -4.36 -33.72 10.01
N GLN A 359 -4.27 -34.42 8.89
CA GLN A 359 -4.62 -35.83 8.74
C GLN A 359 -3.41 -36.74 8.96
N GLY A 360 -2.23 -36.19 9.23
CA GLY A 360 -0.99 -36.92 9.43
C GLY A 360 -0.30 -37.34 8.12
N ALA A 361 -0.79 -36.94 6.96
CA ALA A 361 -0.14 -37.23 5.70
C ALA A 361 1.10 -36.35 5.51
N THR A 362 2.14 -36.94 4.93
CA THR A 362 3.45 -36.31 4.73
C THR A 362 3.66 -35.95 3.27
N HIS A 363 4.06 -34.70 3.03
CA HIS A 363 4.26 -34.12 1.72
C HIS A 363 5.69 -33.61 1.60
N ARG A 364 6.46 -34.12 0.62
CA ARG A 364 7.86 -33.71 0.38
C ARG A 364 7.97 -32.66 -0.71
N ALA A 365 8.90 -31.70 -0.50
CA ALA A 365 9.29 -30.73 -1.50
C ALA A 365 10.78 -30.40 -1.40
N GLN A 366 11.39 -30.07 -2.54
CA GLN A 366 12.75 -29.57 -2.61
C GLN A 366 12.78 -28.07 -2.43
N LEU A 367 13.80 -27.54 -1.76
CA LEU A 367 14.02 -26.11 -1.57
C LEU A 367 15.02 -25.60 -2.62
N ARG A 368 14.67 -24.52 -3.30
CA ARG A 368 15.49 -23.82 -4.29
C ARG A 368 15.47 -22.33 -4.04
N VAL A 369 16.40 -21.60 -4.60
CA VAL A 369 16.41 -20.14 -4.68
C VAL A 369 16.54 -19.70 -6.13
N LEU A 370 16.01 -18.52 -6.44
CA LEU A 370 15.88 -18.06 -7.83
C LEU A 370 17.22 -17.97 -8.57
N ASP A 371 18.31 -17.68 -7.85
CA ASP A 371 19.66 -17.47 -8.42
C ASP A 371 20.42 -18.78 -8.72
N GLU A 372 19.80 -19.95 -8.54
CA GLU A 372 20.43 -21.24 -8.86
C GLU A 372 20.46 -21.50 -10.37
N ALA A 373 21.43 -22.31 -10.80
CA ALA A 373 21.46 -22.79 -12.19
C ALA A 373 20.27 -23.73 -12.47
N ALA A 374 19.64 -23.56 -13.62
CA ALA A 374 18.59 -24.39 -14.21
C ALA A 374 17.66 -25.11 -13.21
N ILE A 375 16.63 -24.38 -12.71
CA ILE A 375 15.66 -24.93 -11.76
C ILE A 375 14.62 -25.75 -12.55
N THR A 376 14.71 -27.07 -12.45
CA THR A 376 13.73 -28.02 -13.00
C THR A 376 13.28 -28.98 -11.91
N ALA A 377 12.00 -29.35 -11.91
CA ALA A 377 11.52 -30.48 -11.13
C ALA A 377 11.57 -31.75 -11.97
N HIS A 378 12.05 -32.84 -11.40
CA HIS A 378 11.94 -34.14 -12.04
C HIS A 378 10.48 -34.60 -12.09
N THR A 379 10.18 -35.56 -13.00
CA THR A 379 8.82 -36.08 -13.16
C THR A 379 8.30 -36.63 -11.83
N GLY A 380 7.25 -36.00 -11.29
CA GLY A 380 6.62 -36.38 -10.01
C GLY A 380 7.07 -35.60 -8.78
N ASP A 381 8.16 -34.83 -8.85
CA ASP A 381 8.66 -34.03 -7.75
C ASP A 381 8.07 -32.61 -7.73
N VAL A 382 8.07 -32.00 -6.55
CA VAL A 382 7.69 -30.59 -6.36
C VAL A 382 8.88 -29.83 -5.78
N ALA A 383 9.20 -28.69 -6.37
CA ALA A 383 10.22 -27.79 -5.86
C ALA A 383 9.59 -26.43 -5.49
N GLY A 384 9.99 -25.91 -4.33
CA GLY A 384 9.70 -24.54 -3.94
C GLY A 384 10.90 -23.65 -4.28
N VAL A 385 10.68 -22.61 -5.10
CA VAL A 385 11.71 -21.64 -5.48
C VAL A 385 11.41 -20.32 -4.77
N LEU A 386 12.25 -19.95 -3.81
CA LEU A 386 12.09 -18.71 -3.06
C LEU A 386 12.82 -17.58 -3.78
N ALA A 387 12.07 -16.58 -4.22
CA ALA A 387 12.62 -15.36 -4.78
C ALA A 387 13.23 -14.45 -3.68
N PRO A 388 14.18 -13.57 -4.01
CA PRO A 388 14.66 -12.54 -3.11
C PRO A 388 13.49 -11.68 -2.58
N ALA A 389 13.68 -11.07 -1.40
CA ALA A 389 12.69 -10.14 -0.89
C ALA A 389 12.77 -8.82 -1.65
N GLY A 390 11.71 -8.49 -2.37
CA GLY A 390 11.58 -7.19 -3.03
C GLY A 390 10.88 -6.15 -2.13
N PRO A 391 10.78 -4.89 -2.57
CA PRO A 391 10.17 -3.78 -1.81
C PRO A 391 8.67 -4.00 -1.56
N TYR A 392 8.03 -4.83 -2.36
CA TYR A 392 6.58 -5.10 -2.28
C TYR A 392 6.25 -6.45 -1.65
N GLY A 393 7.22 -7.29 -1.36
CA GLY A 393 7.03 -8.59 -0.74
C GLY A 393 7.96 -9.66 -1.26
N ARG A 394 7.54 -10.93 -1.14
CA ARG A 394 8.31 -12.09 -1.57
C ARG A 394 7.39 -13.10 -2.26
N VAL A 395 7.94 -13.87 -3.19
CA VAL A 395 7.26 -14.93 -3.93
C VAL A 395 7.89 -16.27 -3.63
N LEU A 396 7.05 -17.28 -3.48
CA LEU A 396 7.40 -18.68 -3.52
C LEU A 396 6.84 -19.27 -4.83
N GLU A 397 7.66 -19.48 -5.82
CA GLU A 397 7.26 -20.20 -7.03
C GLU A 397 7.23 -21.70 -6.75
N ILE A 398 6.12 -22.35 -7.10
CA ILE A 398 5.93 -23.78 -6.95
C ILE A 398 6.08 -24.43 -8.32
N VAL A 399 7.18 -25.16 -8.51
CA VAL A 399 7.53 -25.83 -9.78
C VAL A 399 7.22 -27.31 -9.64
N GLY A 400 6.48 -27.85 -10.61
CA GLY A 400 6.11 -29.26 -10.63
C GLY A 400 4.62 -29.50 -10.89
N PRO A 401 4.17 -30.76 -10.83
CA PRO A 401 2.77 -31.11 -11.07
C PRO A 401 1.85 -30.64 -9.94
N ALA A 402 0.56 -30.48 -10.24
CA ALA A 402 -0.48 -30.10 -9.27
C ALA A 402 -0.83 -31.27 -8.33
N THR A 403 0.04 -31.56 -7.38
CA THR A 403 -0.05 -32.68 -6.42
C THR A 403 -0.48 -32.20 -5.02
N PRO A 404 -0.82 -33.10 -4.09
CA PRO A 404 -0.96 -32.75 -2.69
C PRO A 404 0.26 -32.06 -2.09
N ALA A 405 1.48 -32.45 -2.50
CA ALA A 405 2.72 -31.79 -2.08
C ALA A 405 2.80 -30.32 -2.55
N ALA A 406 2.37 -30.02 -3.79
CA ALA A 406 2.28 -28.65 -4.29
C ALA A 406 1.29 -27.80 -3.47
N ARG A 407 0.14 -28.35 -3.09
CA ARG A 407 -0.83 -27.69 -2.23
C ARG A 407 -0.32 -27.46 -0.81
N ALA A 408 0.37 -28.46 -0.24
CA ALA A 408 1.01 -28.31 1.08
C ALA A 408 2.09 -27.20 1.06
N LEU A 409 2.89 -27.15 0.00
CA LEU A 409 3.90 -26.09 -0.18
C LEU A 409 3.27 -24.71 -0.35
N ALA A 410 2.14 -24.60 -1.05
CA ALA A 410 1.39 -23.36 -1.16
C ALA A 410 0.83 -22.92 0.21
N ALA A 411 0.32 -23.84 1.02
CA ALA A 411 -0.13 -23.56 2.39
C ALA A 411 1.03 -23.09 3.26
N LEU A 412 2.21 -23.68 3.14
CA LEU A 412 3.42 -23.24 3.86
C LEU A 412 3.81 -21.80 3.45
N GLY A 413 3.80 -21.51 2.14
CA GLY A 413 4.06 -20.15 1.64
C GLY A 413 3.11 -19.11 2.24
N ALA A 414 1.81 -19.41 2.30
CA ALA A 414 0.81 -18.55 2.90
C ALA A 414 1.07 -18.31 4.40
N LEU A 415 1.55 -19.30 5.14
CA LEU A 415 1.92 -19.17 6.55
C LEU A 415 3.19 -18.32 6.76
N MET A 416 4.09 -18.29 5.78
CA MET A 416 5.30 -17.46 5.80
C MET A 416 5.07 -16.01 5.33
N TRP A 417 3.84 -15.62 4.98
CA TRP A 417 3.51 -14.33 4.35
C TRP A 417 4.25 -14.11 3.02
N VAL A 418 4.35 -15.18 2.25
CA VAL A 418 4.98 -15.22 0.94
C VAL A 418 3.92 -15.65 -0.08
N LEU A 419 3.80 -14.93 -1.20
CA LEU A 419 2.82 -15.27 -2.23
C LEU A 419 3.16 -16.63 -2.85
N PRO A 420 2.34 -17.68 -2.72
CA PRO A 420 2.53 -18.95 -3.37
C PRO A 420 2.10 -18.84 -4.85
N TRP A 421 3.05 -18.93 -5.76
CA TRP A 421 2.82 -18.82 -7.20
C TRP A 421 3.07 -20.17 -7.89
N PRO A 422 2.05 -20.82 -8.49
CA PRO A 422 2.21 -22.06 -9.21
C PRO A 422 2.63 -21.78 -10.66
N SER A 423 3.82 -22.19 -11.08
CA SER A 423 4.26 -22.04 -12.47
C SER A 423 3.73 -23.11 -13.42
N ARG A 424 2.96 -24.08 -12.94
CA ARG A 424 2.31 -25.14 -13.74
C ARG A 424 3.19 -25.75 -14.82
N GLY A 425 4.45 -25.99 -14.50
CA GLY A 425 5.44 -26.56 -15.41
C GLY A 425 6.57 -27.22 -14.65
N HIS A 426 7.42 -27.98 -15.39
CA HIS A 426 8.57 -28.60 -14.79
C HIS A 426 9.80 -27.71 -14.68
N ALA A 427 9.71 -26.44 -15.18
CA ALA A 427 10.78 -25.45 -15.10
C ALA A 427 10.26 -24.17 -14.46
N SER A 428 11.14 -23.42 -13.78
CA SER A 428 10.82 -22.12 -13.17
C SER A 428 10.54 -21.08 -14.25
N LEU A 429 9.36 -20.48 -14.20
CA LEU A 429 9.01 -19.33 -15.05
C LEU A 429 9.79 -18.10 -14.62
N LEU A 430 9.84 -17.82 -13.32
CA LEU A 430 10.55 -16.63 -12.81
C LEU A 430 12.02 -16.66 -13.20
N GLN A 431 12.67 -17.84 -13.16
CA GLN A 431 14.05 -17.98 -13.64
C GLN A 431 14.17 -17.68 -15.14
N SER A 432 13.19 -18.08 -15.94
CA SER A 432 13.22 -17.81 -17.39
C SER A 432 13.11 -16.32 -17.73
N LEU A 433 12.58 -15.50 -16.79
CA LEU A 433 12.46 -14.05 -16.93
C LEU A 433 13.66 -13.29 -16.38
N GLN A 434 14.47 -13.92 -15.54
CA GLN A 434 15.59 -13.29 -14.84
C GLN A 434 16.65 -12.77 -15.82
N GLY A 435 17.09 -11.52 -15.61
CA GLY A 435 18.13 -10.89 -16.43
C GLY A 435 17.69 -10.48 -17.83
N GLN A 436 16.43 -10.71 -18.22
CA GLN A 436 15.91 -10.30 -19.51
C GLN A 436 15.46 -8.83 -19.50
N PRO A 437 15.62 -8.10 -20.61
CA PRO A 437 14.98 -6.79 -20.81
C PRO A 437 13.44 -6.92 -20.72
N LEU A 438 12.76 -5.86 -20.29
CA LEU A 438 11.31 -5.86 -20.04
C LEU A 438 10.48 -6.32 -21.26
N ALA A 439 10.86 -5.91 -22.47
CA ALA A 439 10.19 -6.35 -23.69
C ALA A 439 10.32 -7.88 -23.94
N ALA A 440 11.47 -8.46 -23.63
CA ALA A 440 11.68 -9.91 -23.74
C ALA A 440 10.93 -10.66 -22.62
N GLN A 441 10.91 -10.11 -21.40
CA GLN A 441 10.05 -10.63 -20.32
C GLN A 441 8.59 -10.65 -20.74
N ALA A 442 8.11 -9.56 -21.37
CA ALA A 442 6.73 -9.44 -21.83
C ALA A 442 6.40 -10.49 -22.89
N ALA A 443 7.27 -10.72 -23.87
CA ALA A 443 7.09 -11.76 -24.89
C ALA A 443 7.01 -13.16 -24.24
N THR A 444 7.90 -13.49 -23.31
CA THR A 444 7.89 -14.75 -22.58
C THR A 444 6.61 -14.90 -21.73
N ALA A 445 6.21 -13.84 -21.04
CA ALA A 445 4.99 -13.80 -20.22
C ALA A 445 3.73 -14.03 -21.05
N VAL A 446 3.64 -13.43 -22.26
CA VAL A 446 2.53 -13.62 -23.20
C VAL A 446 2.39 -15.09 -23.59
N VAL A 447 3.47 -15.72 -24.01
CA VAL A 447 3.46 -17.15 -24.40
C VAL A 447 3.03 -18.03 -23.22
N TRP A 448 3.49 -17.69 -22.02
CA TRP A 448 3.12 -18.46 -20.83
C TRP A 448 1.66 -18.24 -20.42
N ALA A 449 1.20 -17.00 -20.38
CA ALA A 449 -0.15 -16.65 -19.93
C ALA A 449 -1.26 -17.08 -20.91
N ALA A 450 -0.94 -17.24 -22.19
CA ALA A 450 -1.86 -17.77 -23.20
C ALA A 450 -2.09 -19.29 -23.12
N ARG A 451 -1.32 -20.02 -22.30
CA ARG A 451 -1.47 -21.47 -22.17
C ARG A 451 -2.78 -21.84 -21.46
N PRO A 452 -3.44 -22.93 -21.86
CA PRO A 452 -4.62 -23.43 -21.16
C PRO A 452 -4.33 -23.63 -19.67
N GLY A 453 -5.16 -23.05 -18.81
CA GLY A 453 -5.03 -23.15 -17.37
C GLY A 453 -3.91 -22.30 -16.75
N ALA A 454 -3.33 -21.34 -17.45
CA ALA A 454 -2.32 -20.41 -16.89
C ALA A 454 -2.85 -19.58 -15.72
N GLY A 455 -4.16 -19.38 -15.65
CA GLY A 455 -4.80 -18.56 -14.60
C GLY A 455 -4.89 -17.10 -14.99
N ASP A 456 -5.13 -16.24 -14.00
CA ASP A 456 -5.27 -14.80 -14.22
C ASP A 456 -3.91 -14.16 -14.57
N PRO A 457 -3.78 -13.46 -15.70
CA PRO A 457 -2.54 -12.83 -16.12
C PRO A 457 -2.04 -11.76 -15.13
N VAL A 458 -2.94 -11.13 -14.37
CA VAL A 458 -2.57 -10.17 -13.33
C VAL A 458 -1.74 -10.83 -12.21
N PHE A 459 -1.99 -12.09 -11.91
CA PHE A 459 -1.22 -12.80 -10.87
C PHE A 459 0.22 -13.10 -11.33
N LEU A 460 0.43 -13.32 -12.64
CA LEU A 460 1.77 -13.39 -13.18
C LEU A 460 2.52 -12.06 -12.99
N ASP A 461 1.89 -10.95 -13.37
CA ASP A 461 2.47 -9.62 -13.20
C ASP A 461 2.81 -9.34 -11.72
N VAL A 462 1.91 -9.73 -10.79
CA VAL A 462 2.15 -9.64 -9.34
C VAL A 462 3.39 -10.44 -8.96
N ALA A 463 3.47 -11.69 -9.38
CA ALA A 463 4.59 -12.58 -9.04
C ALA A 463 5.92 -12.03 -9.56
N VAL A 464 5.96 -11.54 -10.80
CA VAL A 464 7.17 -10.99 -11.43
C VAL A 464 7.64 -9.71 -10.72
N CYS A 465 6.72 -8.82 -10.36
CA CYS A 465 7.05 -7.61 -9.60
C CYS A 465 7.52 -7.92 -8.18
N LEU A 466 6.85 -8.85 -7.47
CA LEU A 466 7.25 -9.25 -6.12
C LEU A 466 8.60 -9.96 -6.10
N ALA A 467 8.94 -10.70 -7.16
CA ALA A 467 10.25 -11.33 -7.34
C ALA A 467 11.37 -10.33 -7.69
N GLY A 468 11.03 -9.05 -7.90
CA GLY A 468 11.99 -8.01 -8.29
C GLY A 468 12.51 -8.13 -9.72
N LEU A 469 11.85 -8.93 -10.59
CA LEU A 469 12.27 -9.14 -11.98
C LEU A 469 11.82 -8.02 -12.91
N ALA A 470 10.67 -7.38 -12.62
CA ALA A 470 10.22 -6.18 -13.27
C ALA A 470 10.05 -5.06 -12.25
N PRO A 471 10.40 -3.81 -12.60
CA PRO A 471 10.17 -2.67 -11.72
C PRO A 471 8.67 -2.47 -11.42
N GLY A 472 8.33 -2.10 -10.17
CA GLY A 472 6.93 -1.95 -9.75
C GLY A 472 6.12 -0.95 -10.58
N TRP A 473 6.76 0.12 -11.08
CA TRP A 473 6.11 1.12 -11.93
C TRP A 473 5.59 0.57 -13.27
N THR A 474 6.07 -0.59 -13.71
CA THR A 474 5.58 -1.27 -14.92
C THR A 474 4.23 -1.94 -14.69
N GLY A 475 3.91 -2.27 -13.43
CA GLY A 475 2.78 -3.13 -13.09
C GLY A 475 2.96 -4.59 -13.53
N GLY A 476 4.18 -4.97 -13.94
CA GLY A 476 4.52 -6.26 -14.51
C GLY A 476 4.58 -6.26 -16.04
N PRO A 477 5.16 -7.32 -16.62
CA PRO A 477 5.45 -7.36 -18.06
C PRO A 477 4.20 -7.33 -18.95
N LEU A 478 3.11 -7.97 -18.55
CA LEU A 478 1.86 -8.00 -19.32
C LEU A 478 1.11 -6.66 -19.25
N SER A 479 1.00 -6.09 -18.07
CA SER A 479 0.40 -4.76 -17.88
C SER A 479 1.17 -3.67 -18.62
N TRP A 480 2.50 -3.74 -18.58
CA TRP A 480 3.35 -2.83 -19.34
C TRP A 480 3.15 -2.99 -20.84
N LEU A 481 3.19 -4.21 -21.37
CA LEU A 481 2.98 -4.46 -22.80
C LEU A 481 1.60 -4.01 -23.27
N TRP A 482 0.56 -4.20 -22.45
CA TRP A 482 -0.79 -3.75 -22.77
C TRP A 482 -0.86 -2.24 -23.03
N ASP A 483 -0.25 -1.46 -22.16
CA ASP A 483 -0.28 0.00 -22.32
C ASP A 483 0.66 0.49 -23.46
N GLU A 484 1.75 -0.23 -23.70
CA GLU A 484 2.72 0.09 -24.76
C GLU A 484 2.46 -0.69 -26.07
N ARG A 485 1.31 -1.36 -26.22
CA ARG A 485 1.02 -2.28 -27.32
C ARG A 485 1.12 -1.67 -28.70
N ALA A 486 0.74 -0.40 -28.84
CA ALA A 486 0.85 0.30 -30.11
C ALA A 486 2.29 0.31 -30.66
N HIS A 487 3.27 0.34 -29.76
CA HIS A 487 4.70 0.35 -30.11
C HIS A 487 5.26 -1.06 -30.24
N TYR A 488 4.95 -1.97 -29.30
CA TYR A 488 5.62 -3.27 -29.19
C TYR A 488 4.89 -4.43 -29.88
N GLU A 489 3.57 -4.40 -30.02
CA GLU A 489 2.83 -5.46 -30.71
C GLU A 489 3.34 -5.72 -32.14
N PRO A 490 3.66 -4.71 -32.95
CA PRO A 490 4.23 -4.95 -34.30
C PRO A 490 5.59 -5.64 -34.29
N THR A 491 6.32 -5.61 -33.18
CA THR A 491 7.66 -6.21 -33.05
C THR A 491 7.63 -7.66 -32.57
N LEU A 492 6.46 -8.18 -32.13
CA LEU A 492 6.34 -9.56 -31.69
C LEU A 492 6.54 -10.54 -32.86
N ASP A 493 7.29 -11.61 -32.60
CA ASP A 493 7.42 -12.73 -33.54
C ASP A 493 6.06 -13.42 -33.79
N SER A 494 5.96 -14.26 -34.83
CA SER A 494 4.70 -14.88 -35.23
C SER A 494 4.07 -15.76 -34.15
N SER A 495 4.88 -16.48 -33.37
CA SER A 495 4.38 -17.36 -32.30
C SER A 495 3.88 -16.59 -31.09
N THR A 496 4.62 -15.58 -30.66
CA THR A 496 4.24 -14.67 -29.58
C THR A 496 3.01 -13.86 -29.96
N ARG A 497 2.89 -13.42 -31.22
CA ARG A 497 1.72 -12.71 -31.74
C ARG A 497 0.45 -13.57 -31.72
N ALA A 498 0.55 -14.86 -32.05
CA ALA A 498 -0.59 -15.76 -31.94
C ALA A 498 -1.07 -15.91 -30.48
N SER A 499 -0.12 -16.04 -29.55
CA SER A 499 -0.42 -16.05 -28.11
C SER A 499 -1.01 -14.71 -27.63
N TRP A 500 -0.49 -13.59 -28.11
CA TRP A 500 -1.00 -12.25 -27.82
C TRP A 500 -2.47 -12.07 -28.28
N THR A 501 -2.79 -12.51 -29.48
CA THR A 501 -4.18 -12.45 -30.00
C THR A 501 -5.16 -13.17 -29.09
N THR A 502 -4.74 -14.26 -28.47
CA THR A 502 -5.55 -15.00 -27.50
C THR A 502 -5.67 -14.28 -26.17
N LEU A 503 -4.59 -13.63 -25.71
CA LEU A 503 -4.49 -13.01 -24.39
C LEU A 503 -5.04 -11.58 -24.35
N ALA A 504 -4.98 -10.83 -25.46
CA ALA A 504 -5.35 -9.42 -25.53
C ALA A 504 -6.76 -9.10 -24.99
N PRO A 505 -7.83 -9.88 -25.33
CA PRO A 505 -9.16 -9.64 -24.78
C PRO A 505 -9.22 -9.83 -23.26
N VAL A 506 -8.42 -10.73 -22.70
CA VAL A 506 -8.36 -10.99 -21.25
C VAL A 506 -7.65 -9.83 -20.55
N LEU A 507 -6.57 -9.33 -21.14
CA LEU A 507 -5.86 -8.15 -20.64
C LEU A 507 -6.71 -6.88 -20.76
N GLU A 508 -7.51 -6.74 -21.80
CA GLU A 508 -8.43 -5.62 -21.93
C GLU A 508 -9.38 -5.53 -20.73
N GLN A 509 -9.97 -6.64 -20.33
CA GLN A 509 -10.83 -6.70 -19.15
C GLN A 509 -10.04 -6.49 -17.85
N ALA A 510 -8.88 -7.06 -17.74
CA ALA A 510 -8.04 -6.95 -16.54
C ALA A 510 -7.44 -5.55 -16.38
N CYS A 511 -7.14 -4.86 -17.48
CA CYS A 511 -6.50 -3.55 -17.51
C CYS A 511 -7.50 -2.38 -17.68
N ALA A 512 -8.77 -2.64 -17.94
CA ALA A 512 -9.85 -1.65 -17.91
C ALA A 512 -10.16 -1.23 -16.46
#